data_178a5b9b6b4fa225de786d29030a9813
#
_entry.id   178a5b9b6b4fa225de786d29030a9813
#
_cell.length_a   1.000
_cell.length_b   1.000
_cell.length_c   1.000
_cell.angle_alpha   90.00
_cell.angle_beta   90.00
_cell.angle_gamma   90.00
#
_symmetry.space_group_name_H-M   'P 1'
#
loop_
_entity.id
_entity.type
_entity.pdbx_description
1 polymer ?
#
loop_
_entity_poly.entity_id
_entity_poly.type
_entity_poly.pdbx_seq_one_letter_code
_entity_poly.pdbx_strand_id
1 'polypeptide(L)'
;MPRSGTTLVESIISLNERVQDLGEINIFDRAYEESIKNNQELSLTDLYLQKIKELGINSSITSNKWSYNYLYAGIIANQISNAKIIHCFRNPLDNILSITRANFSTGNSYSSSLVDCAKVYINQEKIMNIYKNRFSSSIYEMDYDVLVTNPETTIKSLIKWLGWQWNENYLSPHKNQRTVLTASDVQIRSPINPKSIGGWKKYKDMLKPAISILSKTNRFKNLIT
;
A
#
# COMPACT_ATOMS: atom_id res chain seq x y z
N MET A 1 3.26 4.24 -1.23
CA MET A 1 3.65 5.20 -0.14
C MET A 1 3.05 4.74 1.18
N PRO A 2 3.74 4.90 2.32
CA PRO A 2 3.09 4.81 3.61
C PRO A 2 1.94 5.82 3.68
N ARG A 3 1.01 5.61 4.60
CA ARG A 3 -0.16 6.50 4.80
C ARG A 3 -1.13 6.64 3.61
N SER A 4 -1.13 5.70 2.67
CA SER A 4 -2.06 5.63 1.53
C SER A 4 -3.29 4.75 1.76
N GLY A 5 -3.57 4.34 3.00
CA GLY A 5 -4.70 3.45 3.31
C GLY A 5 -4.37 1.96 3.26
N THR A 6 -3.12 1.57 3.06
CA THR A 6 -2.68 0.17 2.99
C THR A 6 -3.09 -0.66 4.22
N THR A 7 -3.03 -0.07 5.41
CA THR A 7 -3.46 -0.75 6.65
C THR A 7 -4.97 -1.03 6.66
N LEU A 8 -5.79 -0.10 6.15
CA LEU A 8 -7.23 -0.31 6.02
C LEU A 8 -7.53 -1.44 5.04
N VAL A 9 -6.89 -1.42 3.87
CA VAL A 9 -7.07 -2.47 2.86
C VAL A 9 -6.64 -3.84 3.39
N GLU A 10 -5.50 -3.93 4.06
CA GLU A 10 -5.05 -5.17 4.70
C GLU A 10 -6.04 -5.63 5.78
N SER A 11 -6.62 -4.71 6.58
CA SER A 11 -7.64 -5.06 7.58
C SER A 11 -8.93 -5.58 6.95
N ILE A 12 -9.28 -5.11 5.74
CA ILE A 12 -10.43 -5.60 4.99
C ILE A 12 -10.15 -7.02 4.47
N ILE A 13 -9.04 -7.24 3.77
CA ILE A 13 -8.75 -8.53 3.15
C ILE A 13 -8.45 -9.63 4.17
N SER A 14 -7.87 -9.29 5.31
CA SER A 14 -7.61 -10.24 6.41
C SER A 14 -8.85 -10.63 7.23
N LEU A 15 -10.03 -10.13 6.89
CA LEU A 15 -11.30 -10.71 7.34
C LEU A 15 -11.66 -12.03 6.61
N ASN A 16 -10.96 -12.36 5.54
CA ASN A 16 -11.02 -13.69 4.96
C ASN A 16 -10.11 -14.61 5.78
N GLU A 17 -10.69 -15.65 6.38
CA GLU A 17 -10.01 -16.60 7.26
C GLU A 17 -8.81 -17.32 6.61
N ARG A 18 -8.77 -17.39 5.28
CA ARG A 18 -7.65 -17.97 4.54
C ARG A 18 -6.44 -17.05 4.44
N VAL A 19 -6.59 -15.76 4.83
CA VAL A 19 -5.54 -14.76 4.70
C VAL A 19 -4.79 -14.60 6.01
N GLN A 20 -3.49 -14.89 5.98
CA GLN A 20 -2.56 -14.53 7.04
C GLN A 20 -1.88 -13.21 6.66
N ASP A 21 -2.12 -12.16 7.44
CA ASP A 21 -1.44 -10.89 7.27
C ASP A 21 -0.03 -10.93 7.89
N LEU A 22 0.94 -10.49 7.10
CA LEU A 22 2.36 -10.42 7.50
C LEU A 22 2.73 -9.00 7.96
N GLY A 23 1.85 -8.03 7.75
CA GLY A 23 2.14 -6.62 8.07
C GLY A 23 3.30 -6.05 7.25
N GLU A 24 4.16 -5.28 7.92
CA GLU A 24 5.26 -4.53 7.30
C GLU A 24 6.61 -5.27 7.40
N ILE A 25 6.66 -6.52 6.94
CA ILE A 25 7.91 -7.31 6.92
C ILE A 25 8.57 -7.16 5.55
N ASN A 26 9.87 -6.88 5.52
CA ASN A 26 10.67 -6.68 4.30
C ASN A 26 11.14 -8.01 3.65
N ILE A 27 10.22 -8.96 3.47
CA ILE A 27 10.55 -10.31 2.96
C ILE A 27 11.12 -10.23 1.53
N PHE A 28 10.53 -9.40 0.66
CA PHE A 28 11.01 -9.26 -0.73
C PHE A 28 12.40 -8.66 -0.80
N ASP A 29 12.72 -7.64 0.02
CA ASP A 29 14.07 -7.08 0.10
C ASP A 29 15.09 -8.20 0.41
N ARG A 30 14.81 -8.98 1.48
CA ARG A 30 15.70 -10.06 1.91
C ARG A 30 15.83 -11.16 0.87
N ALA A 31 14.73 -11.57 0.25
CA ALA A 31 14.73 -12.59 -0.79
C ALA A 31 15.52 -12.12 -2.04
N TYR A 32 15.35 -10.84 -2.41
CA TYR A 32 16.06 -10.26 -3.54
C TYR A 32 17.57 -10.14 -3.28
N GLU A 33 17.96 -9.64 -2.11
CA GLU A 33 19.36 -9.58 -1.71
C GLU A 33 20.04 -10.97 -1.71
N GLU A 34 19.31 -11.97 -1.24
CA GLU A 34 19.81 -13.35 -1.22
C GLU A 34 19.91 -13.93 -2.61
N SER A 35 18.95 -13.67 -3.51
CA SER A 35 19.02 -14.13 -4.90
C SER A 35 20.24 -13.58 -5.63
N ILE A 36 20.61 -12.33 -5.35
CA ILE A 36 21.83 -11.72 -5.94
C ILE A 36 23.10 -12.39 -5.39
N LYS A 37 23.16 -12.60 -4.06
CA LYS A 37 24.33 -13.24 -3.40
C LYS A 37 24.58 -14.66 -3.87
N ASN A 38 23.50 -15.41 -4.14
CA ASN A 38 23.56 -16.81 -4.56
C ASN A 38 23.56 -16.96 -6.09
N ASN A 39 24.02 -15.94 -6.86
CA ASN A 39 24.06 -15.94 -8.32
C ASN A 39 22.75 -16.38 -8.99
N GLN A 40 21.62 -16.12 -8.34
CA GLN A 40 20.26 -16.45 -8.80
C GLN A 40 20.01 -17.97 -8.99
N GLU A 41 20.69 -18.84 -8.25
CA GLU A 41 20.45 -20.29 -8.27
C GLU A 41 19.02 -20.67 -7.88
N LEU A 42 18.40 -19.89 -6.96
CA LEU A 42 16.99 -20.01 -6.59
C LEU A 42 16.19 -18.84 -7.15
N SER A 43 14.96 -19.12 -7.58
CA SER A 43 14.05 -18.06 -8.01
C SER A 43 13.65 -17.17 -6.83
N LEU A 44 13.31 -15.91 -7.12
CA LEU A 44 12.79 -15.00 -6.10
C LEU A 44 11.52 -15.56 -5.43
N THR A 45 10.71 -16.32 -6.18
CA THR A 45 9.52 -17.03 -5.67
C THR A 45 9.91 -18.07 -4.62
N ASP A 46 10.89 -18.91 -4.91
CA ASP A 46 11.32 -19.98 -3.99
C ASP A 46 11.90 -19.39 -2.70
N LEU A 47 12.74 -18.35 -2.83
CA LEU A 47 13.31 -17.64 -1.69
C LEU A 47 12.23 -16.95 -0.85
N TYR A 48 11.24 -16.31 -1.49
CA TYR A 48 10.11 -15.71 -0.78
C TYR A 48 9.30 -16.77 -0.01
N LEU A 49 8.95 -17.88 -0.66
CA LEU A 49 8.19 -18.98 -0.04
C LEU A 49 8.99 -19.65 1.08
N GLN A 50 10.31 -19.79 0.92
CA GLN A 50 11.17 -20.29 1.98
C GLN A 50 11.10 -19.40 3.21
N LYS A 51 11.21 -18.06 3.04
CA LYS A 51 11.13 -17.11 4.15
C LYS A 51 9.77 -17.11 4.84
N ILE A 52 8.69 -17.31 4.09
CA ILE A 52 7.34 -17.50 4.67
C ILE A 52 7.30 -18.76 5.56
N LYS A 53 7.88 -19.88 5.11
CA LYS A 53 7.96 -21.11 5.90
C LYS A 53 8.81 -20.95 7.16
N GLU A 54 9.94 -20.22 7.07
CA GLU A 54 10.81 -19.90 8.23
C GLU A 54 10.07 -19.10 9.30
N LEU A 55 9.05 -18.33 8.93
CA LEU A 55 8.16 -17.62 9.86
C LEU A 55 7.09 -18.52 10.49
N GLY A 56 7.04 -19.82 10.16
CA GLY A 56 6.04 -20.77 10.65
C GLY A 56 4.64 -20.54 10.07
N ILE A 57 4.53 -19.86 8.93
CA ILE A 57 3.26 -19.51 8.30
C ILE A 57 2.83 -20.62 7.34
N ASN A 58 1.63 -21.17 7.60
CA ASN A 58 1.05 -22.28 6.84
C ASN A 58 -0.27 -21.91 6.14
N SER A 59 -0.61 -20.62 6.08
CA SER A 59 -1.84 -20.15 5.41
C SER A 59 -1.75 -20.27 3.90
N SER A 60 -2.88 -20.55 3.25
CA SER A 60 -2.96 -20.65 1.79
C SER A 60 -2.79 -19.33 1.07
N ILE A 61 -3.06 -18.23 1.76
CA ILE A 61 -2.89 -16.85 1.25
C ILE A 61 -2.15 -16.03 2.30
N THR A 62 -1.13 -15.30 1.88
CA THR A 62 -0.44 -14.32 2.73
C THR A 62 -0.58 -12.93 2.14
N SER A 63 -0.73 -11.91 2.99
CA SER A 63 -0.63 -10.50 2.58
C SER A 63 0.62 -9.86 3.18
N ASN A 64 1.39 -9.17 2.37
CA ASN A 64 2.57 -8.44 2.80
C ASN A 64 2.44 -6.96 2.40
N LYS A 65 2.54 -6.07 3.38
CA LYS A 65 2.27 -4.65 3.26
C LYS A 65 3.51 -3.78 3.46
N TRP A 66 4.69 -4.28 3.15
CA TRP A 66 5.90 -3.47 3.20
C TRP A 66 5.85 -2.32 2.20
N SER A 67 6.02 -1.08 2.66
CA SER A 67 5.80 0.12 1.83
C SER A 67 6.74 0.20 0.62
N TYR A 68 7.88 -0.48 0.65
CA TYR A 68 8.85 -0.53 -0.44
C TYR A 68 8.64 -1.68 -1.44
N ASN A 69 7.63 -2.55 -1.23
CA ASN A 69 7.31 -3.62 -2.18
C ASN A 69 6.98 -3.11 -3.59
N TYR A 70 6.62 -1.83 -3.75
CA TYR A 70 6.42 -1.25 -5.07
C TYR A 70 7.67 -1.30 -5.95
N LEU A 71 8.87 -1.30 -5.38
CA LEU A 71 10.13 -1.45 -6.12
C LEU A 71 10.23 -2.82 -6.79
N TYR A 72 9.62 -3.83 -6.19
CA TYR A 72 9.64 -5.22 -6.65
C TYR A 72 8.35 -5.61 -7.40
N ALA A 73 7.36 -4.71 -7.52
CA ALA A 73 6.05 -5.05 -8.08
C ALA A 73 6.13 -5.65 -9.49
N GLY A 74 7.05 -5.18 -10.32
CA GLY A 74 7.28 -5.73 -11.65
C GLY A 74 7.86 -7.16 -11.63
N ILE A 75 8.79 -7.44 -10.73
CA ILE A 75 9.38 -8.78 -10.56
C ILE A 75 8.35 -9.73 -9.96
N ILE A 76 7.62 -9.28 -8.93
CA ILE A 76 6.54 -10.05 -8.29
C ILE A 76 5.49 -10.45 -9.34
N ALA A 77 4.99 -9.50 -10.13
CA ALA A 77 3.98 -9.75 -11.14
C ALA A 77 4.48 -10.67 -12.27
N ASN A 78 5.78 -10.67 -12.56
CA ASN A 78 6.38 -11.50 -13.60
C ASN A 78 6.71 -12.91 -13.14
N GLN A 79 7.17 -13.09 -11.90
CA GLN A 79 7.71 -14.36 -11.43
C GLN A 79 6.76 -15.15 -10.53
N ILE A 80 5.83 -14.48 -9.83
CA ILE A 80 4.89 -15.15 -8.93
C ILE A 80 3.52 -15.21 -9.60
N SER A 81 3.21 -16.33 -10.24
CA SER A 81 2.03 -16.49 -11.12
C SER A 81 0.69 -16.14 -10.45
N ASN A 82 0.54 -16.38 -9.16
CA ASN A 82 -0.69 -16.15 -8.41
C ASN A 82 -0.65 -14.87 -7.55
N ALA A 83 0.40 -14.04 -7.69
CA ALA A 83 0.50 -12.81 -6.94
C ALA A 83 -0.56 -11.80 -7.37
N LYS A 84 -1.19 -11.18 -6.38
CA LYS A 84 -2.13 -10.07 -6.55
C LYS A 84 -1.54 -8.85 -5.86
N ILE A 85 -1.38 -7.76 -6.61
CA ILE A 85 -0.78 -6.52 -6.12
C ILE A 85 -1.87 -5.48 -5.99
N ILE A 86 -2.08 -4.94 -4.79
CA ILE A 86 -3.03 -3.85 -4.55
C ILE A 86 -2.22 -2.57 -4.37
N HIS A 87 -2.24 -1.70 -5.38
CA HIS A 87 -1.59 -0.39 -5.33
C HIS A 87 -2.52 0.63 -4.68
N CYS A 88 -2.27 0.93 -3.41
CA CYS A 88 -3.01 1.94 -2.66
C CYS A 88 -2.43 3.33 -2.88
N PHE A 89 -3.27 4.28 -3.28
CA PHE A 89 -2.93 5.70 -3.43
C PHE A 89 -4.07 6.58 -2.90
N ARG A 90 -3.82 7.86 -2.74
CA ARG A 90 -4.79 8.87 -2.29
C ARG A 90 -4.38 10.26 -2.78
N ASN A 91 -5.16 11.29 -2.43
CA ASN A 91 -4.75 12.67 -2.70
C ASN A 91 -3.29 12.91 -2.24
N PRO A 92 -2.39 13.38 -3.11
CA PRO A 92 -0.96 13.52 -2.81
C PRO A 92 -0.68 14.44 -1.62
N LEU A 93 -1.44 15.53 -1.46
CA LEU A 93 -1.22 16.48 -0.35
C LEU A 93 -1.71 15.93 0.99
N ASP A 94 -2.82 15.17 1.02
CA ASP A 94 -3.25 14.46 2.23
C ASP A 94 -2.27 13.35 2.59
N ASN A 95 -1.67 12.68 1.60
CA ASN A 95 -0.64 11.67 1.83
C ASN A 95 0.61 12.29 2.44
N ILE A 96 1.15 13.35 1.80
CA ILE A 96 2.36 14.06 2.25
C ILE A 96 2.15 14.64 3.65
N LEU A 97 1.02 15.31 3.90
CA LEU A 97 0.68 15.82 5.23
C LEU A 97 0.68 14.70 6.28
N SER A 98 0.08 13.57 5.96
CA SER A 98 0.02 12.42 6.86
C SER A 98 1.39 11.81 7.13
N ILE A 99 2.28 11.78 6.13
CA ILE A 99 3.66 11.30 6.25
C ILE A 99 4.47 12.25 7.14
N THR A 100 4.42 13.56 6.87
CA THR A 100 5.16 14.56 7.63
C THR A 100 4.75 14.62 9.11
N ARG A 101 3.49 14.29 9.41
CA ARG A 101 2.98 14.22 10.79
C ARG A 101 3.25 12.88 11.49
N ALA A 102 3.61 11.86 10.73
CA ALA A 102 3.96 10.57 11.29
C ALA A 102 5.43 10.58 11.75
N ASN A 103 5.67 10.17 12.99
CA ASN A 103 7.02 9.99 13.49
C ASN A 103 7.52 8.60 13.10
N PHE A 104 8.23 8.51 11.98
CA PHE A 104 8.86 7.26 11.54
C PHE A 104 10.20 7.09 12.27
N SER A 105 10.37 5.98 12.97
CA SER A 105 11.60 5.67 13.69
C SER A 105 12.78 5.35 12.77
N THR A 106 12.51 4.72 11.63
CA THR A 106 13.53 4.31 10.64
C THR A 106 12.95 4.21 9.23
N GLY A 107 13.81 4.22 8.22
CA GLY A 107 13.47 3.79 6.85
C GLY A 107 12.75 4.81 5.97
N ASN A 108 12.30 5.94 6.50
CA ASN A 108 11.55 6.94 5.73
C ASN A 108 12.17 8.33 5.87
N SER A 109 13.49 8.45 5.68
CA SER A 109 14.24 9.72 5.87
C SER A 109 13.68 10.90 5.06
N TYR A 110 13.08 10.63 3.90
CA TYR A 110 12.40 11.65 3.08
C TYR A 110 11.20 12.29 3.79
N SER A 111 10.66 11.68 4.84
CA SER A 111 9.46 12.17 5.56
C SER A 111 9.68 13.52 6.29
N SER A 112 10.93 13.89 6.54
CA SER A 112 11.32 15.16 7.14
C SER A 112 11.31 16.34 6.16
N SER A 113 11.17 16.09 4.85
CA SER A 113 11.21 17.10 3.79
C SER A 113 9.95 17.01 2.92
N LEU A 114 9.16 18.09 2.87
CA LEU A 114 7.98 18.17 2.00
C LEU A 114 8.33 18.03 0.52
N VAL A 115 9.49 18.55 0.11
CA VAL A 115 10.00 18.45 -1.26
C VAL A 115 10.33 16.99 -1.59
N ASP A 116 11.01 16.30 -0.69
CA ASP A 116 11.40 14.91 -0.93
C ASP A 116 10.21 13.95 -0.83
N CYS A 117 9.26 14.21 0.07
CA CYS A 117 7.96 13.51 0.07
C CYS A 117 7.27 13.61 -1.30
N ALA A 118 7.21 14.82 -1.88
CA ALA A 118 6.57 15.03 -3.18
C ALA A 118 7.31 14.32 -4.32
N LYS A 119 8.65 14.35 -4.32
CA LYS A 119 9.48 13.63 -5.30
C LYS A 119 9.29 12.12 -5.21
N VAL A 120 9.33 11.56 -3.99
CA VAL A 120 9.11 10.13 -3.77
C VAL A 120 7.71 9.71 -4.21
N TYR A 121 6.69 10.52 -3.89
CA TYR A 121 5.31 10.28 -4.34
C TYR A 121 5.23 10.22 -5.88
N ILE A 122 5.77 11.22 -6.58
CA ILE A 122 5.77 11.26 -8.06
C ILE A 122 6.49 10.05 -8.64
N ASN A 123 7.66 9.70 -8.10
CA ASN A 123 8.46 8.60 -8.62
C ASN A 123 7.77 7.25 -8.42
N GLN A 124 7.17 7.01 -7.24
CA GLN A 124 6.39 5.81 -7.00
C GLN A 124 5.22 5.69 -7.97
N GLU A 125 4.44 6.76 -8.16
CA GLU A 125 3.30 6.75 -9.07
C GLU A 125 3.73 6.52 -10.54
N LYS A 126 4.88 7.07 -10.95
CA LYS A 126 5.45 6.78 -12.28
C LYS A 126 5.80 5.30 -12.44
N ILE A 127 6.50 4.72 -11.48
CA ILE A 127 6.90 3.31 -11.51
C ILE A 127 5.67 2.41 -11.52
N MET A 128 4.71 2.65 -10.62
CA MET A 128 3.49 1.86 -10.54
C MET A 128 2.63 1.96 -11.81
N ASN A 129 2.60 3.14 -12.46
CA ASN A 129 1.92 3.29 -13.73
C ASN A 129 2.56 2.45 -14.86
N ILE A 130 3.90 2.36 -14.89
CA ILE A 130 4.61 1.48 -15.85
C ILE A 130 4.23 0.01 -15.57
N TYR A 131 4.28 -0.41 -14.32
CA TYR A 131 3.95 -1.80 -13.96
C TYR A 131 2.48 -2.13 -14.21
N LYS A 132 1.55 -1.22 -13.90
CA LYS A 132 0.14 -1.40 -14.18
C LYS A 132 -0.14 -1.58 -15.67
N ASN A 133 0.49 -0.78 -16.53
CA ASN A 133 0.31 -0.92 -17.98
C ASN A 133 0.84 -2.27 -18.51
N ARG A 134 1.89 -2.81 -17.89
CA ARG A 134 2.49 -4.08 -18.28
C ARG A 134 1.80 -5.30 -17.66
N PHE A 135 1.28 -5.18 -16.44
CA PHE A 135 0.74 -6.27 -15.63
C PHE A 135 -0.67 -5.98 -15.11
N SER A 136 -1.53 -5.47 -16.00
CA SER A 136 -2.87 -4.98 -15.63
C SER A 136 -3.77 -6.00 -14.93
N SER A 137 -3.63 -7.30 -15.24
CA SER A 137 -4.39 -8.39 -14.61
C SER A 137 -3.94 -8.69 -13.17
N SER A 138 -2.69 -8.37 -12.83
CA SER A 138 -2.07 -8.66 -11.53
C SER A 138 -2.07 -7.46 -10.59
N ILE A 139 -2.37 -6.25 -11.08
CA ILE A 139 -2.31 -5.01 -10.28
C ILE A 139 -3.70 -4.36 -10.21
N TYR A 140 -4.23 -4.21 -8.99
CA TYR A 140 -5.45 -3.49 -8.69
C TYR A 140 -5.14 -2.09 -8.15
N GLU A 141 -5.78 -1.06 -8.67
CA GLU A 141 -5.68 0.30 -8.14
C GLU A 141 -6.74 0.53 -7.07
N MET A 142 -6.29 0.85 -5.86
CA MET A 142 -7.13 1.19 -4.74
C MET A 142 -6.98 2.66 -4.40
N ASP A 143 -7.92 3.48 -4.84
CA ASP A 143 -8.03 4.87 -4.41
C ASP A 143 -8.64 4.91 -3.01
N TYR A 144 -7.84 5.38 -2.05
CA TYR A 144 -8.27 5.50 -0.65
C TYR A 144 -9.45 6.47 -0.49
N ASP A 145 -9.44 7.57 -1.22
CA ASP A 145 -10.47 8.60 -1.07
C ASP A 145 -11.82 8.06 -1.58
N VAL A 146 -11.82 7.26 -2.66
CA VAL A 146 -13.00 6.53 -3.15
C VAL A 146 -13.40 5.43 -2.18
N LEU A 147 -12.44 4.68 -1.63
CA LEU A 147 -12.73 3.60 -0.66
C LEU A 147 -13.49 4.12 0.56
N VAL A 148 -13.10 5.26 1.13
CA VAL A 148 -13.72 5.76 2.36
C VAL A 148 -15.00 6.55 2.12
N THR A 149 -15.26 7.00 0.89
CA THR A 149 -16.52 7.68 0.50
C THR A 149 -17.58 6.70 -0.01
N ASN A 150 -17.15 5.64 -0.69
CA ASN A 150 -18.03 4.62 -1.28
C ASN A 150 -17.53 3.20 -0.91
N PRO A 151 -17.51 2.86 0.39
CA PRO A 151 -16.83 1.65 0.86
C PRO A 151 -17.44 0.37 0.29
N GLU A 152 -18.75 0.24 0.26
CA GLU A 152 -19.41 -1.00 -0.19
C GLU A 152 -19.07 -1.33 -1.64
N THR A 153 -19.27 -0.38 -2.55
CA THR A 153 -19.00 -0.58 -3.99
C THR A 153 -17.51 -0.87 -4.23
N THR A 154 -16.64 -0.12 -3.56
CA THR A 154 -15.18 -0.25 -3.74
C THR A 154 -14.68 -1.59 -3.21
N ILE A 155 -15.14 -2.00 -2.03
CA ILE A 155 -14.74 -3.29 -1.44
C ILE A 155 -15.31 -4.45 -2.25
N LYS A 156 -16.57 -4.39 -2.70
CA LYS A 156 -17.15 -5.41 -3.60
C LYS A 156 -16.32 -5.58 -4.87
N SER A 157 -15.87 -4.49 -5.47
CA SER A 157 -14.99 -4.52 -6.64
C SER A 157 -13.65 -5.21 -6.34
N LEU A 158 -13.01 -4.88 -5.22
CA LEU A 158 -11.77 -5.51 -4.78
C LEU A 158 -11.96 -7.01 -4.56
N ILE A 159 -12.97 -7.42 -3.80
CA ILE A 159 -13.24 -8.84 -3.47
C ILE A 159 -13.53 -9.65 -4.74
N LYS A 160 -14.30 -9.07 -5.68
CA LYS A 160 -14.54 -9.68 -7.00
C LYS A 160 -13.23 -9.86 -7.79
N TRP A 161 -12.34 -8.84 -7.81
CA TRP A 161 -11.05 -8.94 -8.50
C TRP A 161 -10.12 -9.96 -7.86
N LEU A 162 -10.17 -10.13 -6.53
CA LEU A 162 -9.45 -11.20 -5.83
C LEU A 162 -10.01 -12.60 -6.13
N GLY A 163 -11.19 -12.70 -6.74
CA GLY A 163 -11.87 -13.97 -7.01
C GLY A 163 -12.53 -14.58 -5.77
N TRP A 164 -12.85 -13.76 -4.76
CA TRP A 164 -13.45 -14.23 -3.51
C TRP A 164 -14.96 -14.02 -3.47
N GLN A 165 -15.64 -14.82 -2.66
CA GLN A 165 -17.05 -14.62 -2.38
C GLN A 165 -17.25 -13.39 -1.48
N TRP A 166 -18.33 -12.65 -1.76
CA TRP A 166 -18.71 -11.51 -0.94
C TRP A 166 -19.18 -11.95 0.45
N ASN A 167 -18.77 -11.18 1.46
CA ASN A 167 -19.26 -11.29 2.84
C ASN A 167 -19.38 -9.88 3.41
N GLU A 168 -20.52 -9.58 4.05
CA GLU A 168 -20.81 -8.28 4.66
C GLU A 168 -19.79 -7.88 5.73
N ASN A 169 -19.10 -8.84 6.33
CA ASN A 169 -18.04 -8.58 7.32
C ASN A 169 -16.92 -7.71 6.74
N TYR A 170 -16.66 -7.75 5.42
CA TYR A 170 -15.66 -6.88 4.78
C TYR A 170 -15.94 -5.39 4.97
N LEU A 171 -17.18 -4.99 5.27
CA LEU A 171 -17.56 -3.61 5.60
C LEU A 171 -17.23 -3.19 7.04
N SER A 172 -16.80 -4.12 7.86
CA SER A 172 -16.52 -3.91 9.28
C SER A 172 -15.07 -4.19 9.68
N PRO A 173 -14.04 -3.66 8.97
CA PRO A 173 -12.64 -3.95 9.26
C PRO A 173 -12.21 -3.53 10.66
N HIS A 174 -12.90 -2.57 11.29
CA HIS A 174 -12.67 -2.14 12.66
C HIS A 174 -12.97 -3.22 13.72
N LYS A 175 -13.73 -4.26 13.35
CA LYS A 175 -14.01 -5.43 14.23
C LYS A 175 -12.91 -6.49 14.13
N ASN A 176 -11.96 -6.35 13.20
CA ASN A 176 -10.84 -7.26 13.07
C ASN A 176 -9.92 -7.12 14.30
N GLN A 177 -9.77 -8.20 15.08
CA GLN A 177 -9.01 -8.19 16.34
C GLN A 177 -7.49 -8.37 16.14
N ARG A 178 -7.02 -8.42 14.90
CA ARG A 178 -5.59 -8.57 14.62
C ARG A 178 -4.74 -7.46 15.28
N THR A 179 -3.52 -7.81 15.65
CA THR A 179 -2.54 -6.83 16.10
C THR A 179 -2.03 -6.00 14.91
N VAL A 180 -2.04 -4.69 15.03
CA VAL A 180 -1.56 -3.77 13.99
C VAL A 180 -0.43 -2.92 14.57
N LEU A 181 0.77 -3.13 14.06
CA LEU A 181 1.99 -2.43 14.50
C LEU A 181 2.35 -1.29 13.54
N THR A 182 1.40 -0.38 13.28
CA THR A 182 1.65 0.75 12.37
C THR A 182 1.12 2.06 12.95
N ALA A 183 1.62 3.19 12.43
CA ALA A 183 1.13 4.53 12.78
C ALA A 183 -0.36 4.76 12.44
N SER A 184 -1.03 3.78 11.85
CA SER A 184 -2.46 3.81 11.49
C SER A 184 -3.35 2.99 12.43
N ASP A 185 -2.81 2.38 13.50
CA ASP A 185 -3.57 1.48 14.37
C ASP A 185 -4.86 2.12 14.91
N VAL A 186 -4.77 3.30 15.52
CA VAL A 186 -5.94 4.00 16.07
C VAL A 186 -7.01 4.27 15.00
N GLN A 187 -6.60 4.55 13.76
CA GLN A 187 -7.53 4.92 12.68
C GLN A 187 -8.37 3.73 12.20
N ILE A 188 -7.79 2.53 12.19
CA ILE A 188 -8.50 1.32 11.71
C ILE A 188 -9.45 0.73 12.75
N ARG A 189 -9.38 1.15 14.03
CA ARG A 189 -10.30 0.73 15.10
C ARG A 189 -11.65 1.45 15.06
N SER A 190 -11.83 2.39 14.14
CA SER A 190 -13.10 3.08 13.91
C SER A 190 -13.73 2.59 12.59
N PRO A 191 -15.07 2.66 12.45
CA PRO A 191 -15.73 2.42 11.17
C PRO A 191 -15.11 3.26 10.05
N ILE A 192 -15.15 2.73 8.83
CA ILE A 192 -14.66 3.44 7.64
C ILE A 192 -15.33 4.80 7.55
N ASN A 193 -14.56 5.86 7.40
CA ASN A 193 -15.08 7.22 7.34
C ASN A 193 -14.16 8.14 6.52
N PRO A 194 -14.72 9.22 5.90
CA PRO A 194 -13.97 10.13 5.02
C PRO A 194 -13.26 11.29 5.75
N LYS A 195 -13.17 11.30 7.08
CA LYS A 195 -12.64 12.43 7.88
C LYS A 195 -11.22 12.87 7.53
N SER A 196 -10.44 12.02 6.89
CA SER A 196 -9.07 12.32 6.50
C SER A 196 -8.92 12.91 5.10
N ILE A 197 -10.02 13.06 4.35
CA ILE A 197 -10.03 13.67 3.02
C ILE A 197 -10.00 15.19 3.12
N GLY A 198 -9.13 15.82 2.32
CA GLY A 198 -9.04 17.28 2.22
C GLY A 198 -8.47 17.96 3.47
N GLY A 199 -7.92 17.19 4.42
CA GLY A 199 -7.29 17.73 5.62
C GLY A 199 -6.12 18.66 5.32
N TRP A 200 -5.44 18.44 4.19
CA TRP A 200 -4.35 19.26 3.69
C TRP A 200 -4.72 20.72 3.47
N LYS A 201 -5.99 21.03 3.17
CA LYS A 201 -6.46 22.40 2.87
C LYS A 201 -6.18 23.38 4.01
N LYS A 202 -6.26 22.92 5.25
CA LYS A 202 -5.94 23.71 6.45
C LYS A 202 -4.44 24.01 6.60
N TYR A 203 -3.59 23.31 5.86
CA TYR A 203 -2.13 23.38 5.90
C TYR A 203 -1.54 23.79 4.55
N LYS A 204 -2.36 24.42 3.67
CA LYS A 204 -1.98 24.78 2.30
C LYS A 204 -0.70 25.60 2.26
N ASP A 205 -0.56 26.58 3.15
CA ASP A 205 0.64 27.44 3.19
C ASP A 205 1.90 26.65 3.57
N MET A 206 1.81 25.77 4.55
CA MET A 206 2.91 24.88 4.93
C MET A 206 3.30 23.96 3.79
N LEU A 207 2.33 23.48 3.02
CA LEU A 207 2.53 22.53 1.92
C LEU A 207 2.99 23.16 0.60
N LYS A 208 3.17 24.49 0.51
CA LYS A 208 3.64 25.19 -0.71
C LYS A 208 4.87 24.54 -1.37
N PRO A 209 5.91 24.08 -0.63
CA PRO A 209 7.05 23.41 -1.24
C PRO A 209 6.66 22.11 -1.99
N ALA A 210 5.78 21.31 -1.40
CA ALA A 210 5.27 20.09 -2.04
C ALA A 210 4.37 20.41 -3.24
N ILE A 211 3.48 21.39 -3.11
CA ILE A 211 2.59 21.86 -4.19
C ILE A 211 3.43 22.29 -5.39
N SER A 212 4.52 23.08 -5.18
CA SER A 212 5.41 23.51 -6.26
C SER A 212 6.05 22.35 -7.03
N ILE A 213 6.35 21.25 -6.37
CA ILE A 213 6.90 20.06 -7.02
C ILE A 213 5.81 19.27 -7.76
N LEU A 214 4.66 19.04 -7.12
CA LEU A 214 3.54 18.29 -7.69
C LEU A 214 2.94 18.98 -8.92
N SER A 215 2.82 20.31 -8.91
CA SER A 215 2.24 21.11 -10.01
C SER A 215 3.03 21.02 -11.32
N LYS A 216 4.31 20.62 -11.28
CA LYS A 216 5.12 20.37 -12.47
C LYS A 216 4.69 19.09 -13.22
N THR A 217 3.87 18.27 -12.61
CA THR A 217 3.37 17.02 -13.19
C THR A 217 1.89 17.18 -13.54
N ASN A 218 1.54 17.06 -14.82
CA ASN A 218 0.16 17.26 -15.31
C ASN A 218 -0.86 16.42 -14.56
N ARG A 219 -0.51 15.19 -14.17
CA ARG A 219 -1.37 14.27 -13.44
C ARG A 219 -1.92 14.86 -12.12
N PHE A 220 -1.17 15.73 -11.45
CA PHE A 220 -1.54 16.21 -10.12
C PHE A 220 -2.07 17.65 -10.09
N LYS A 221 -2.05 18.37 -11.23
CA LYS A 221 -2.50 19.77 -11.28
C LYS A 221 -3.92 19.95 -10.73
N ASN A 222 -4.85 19.08 -11.12
CA ASN A 222 -6.26 19.17 -10.72
C ASN A 222 -6.54 18.67 -9.28
N LEU A 223 -5.57 18.00 -8.65
CA LEU A 223 -5.72 17.45 -7.29
C LEU A 223 -5.23 18.41 -6.20
N ILE A 224 -4.56 19.49 -6.58
CA ILE A 224 -3.90 20.44 -5.67
C ILE A 224 -4.49 21.85 -5.73
N THR A 225 -5.51 22.07 -6.55
CA THR A 225 -6.31 23.29 -6.61
C THR A 225 -7.51 23.18 -5.66
#